data_00149d8e58e7ae6505c151ff7b8e7e8a
#
_entry.id   00149d8e58e7ae6505c151ff7b8e7e8a
#
_cell.length_a   1.000
_cell.length_b   1.000
_cell.length_c   1.000
_cell.angle_alpha   90.00
_cell.angle_beta   90.00
_cell.angle_gamma   90.00
#
_symmetry.space_group_name_H-M   'P 1'
#
loop_
_entity.id
_entity.type
_entity.pdbx_description
1 polymer ?
#
loop_
_entity_poly.entity_id
_entity_poly.type
_entity_poly.pdbx_seq_one_letter_code
_entity_poly.pdbx_strand_id
1 'polypeptide(L)'
;DLSVTLSPLKWMNATLSANTFYVNTKGTFDNAEIDNRGWSNNSNILFDFASGKTTDIQLQYFLTSPQYYPQLTTSLTHYMNIGVKQRLLKGAMNISLLLTDVFNTYRWEVHSYNKVFDLTNLSKRKSRMLWFGITYNINSFKHKKAQSKTEEDRSLIKLGL
;
A
#
# COMPACT_ATOMS: atom_id res chain seq x y z
N ASP A 1 13.57 8.31 -0.52
CA ASP A 1 12.11 8.15 -0.40
C ASP A 1 11.41 9.41 -0.85
N LEU A 2 10.38 9.26 -1.67
CA LEU A 2 9.50 10.32 -2.12
C LEU A 2 8.05 9.91 -1.86
N SER A 3 7.24 10.81 -1.29
CA SER A 3 5.80 10.64 -1.20
C SER A 3 5.11 11.95 -1.53
N VAL A 4 4.24 11.94 -2.51
CA VAL A 4 3.51 13.12 -3.00
C VAL A 4 2.04 12.77 -3.08
N THR A 5 1.20 13.60 -2.48
CA THR A 5 -0.27 13.50 -2.59
C THR A 5 -0.79 14.74 -3.28
N LEU A 6 -1.58 14.54 -4.31
CA LEU A 6 -2.23 15.58 -5.10
C LEU A 6 -3.73 15.38 -5.05
N SER A 7 -4.48 16.47 -4.94
CA SER A 7 -5.94 16.48 -5.00
C SER A 7 -6.39 17.36 -6.17
N PRO A 8 -6.20 16.90 -7.42
CA PRO A 8 -6.47 17.72 -8.60
C PRO A 8 -7.96 18.08 -8.74
N LEU A 9 -8.83 17.27 -8.16
CA LEU A 9 -10.27 17.47 -8.17
C LEU A 9 -10.84 17.16 -6.78
N LYS A 10 -11.96 17.75 -6.41
CA LYS A 10 -12.61 17.54 -5.11
C LYS A 10 -13.04 16.10 -4.84
N TRP A 11 -13.17 15.31 -5.88
CA TRP A 11 -13.60 13.91 -5.85
C TRP A 11 -12.46 12.92 -6.16
N MET A 12 -11.22 13.41 -6.36
CA MET A 12 -10.08 12.58 -6.72
C MET A 12 -8.83 12.97 -5.92
N ASN A 13 -8.20 11.98 -5.31
CA ASN A 13 -6.86 12.08 -4.76
C ASN A 13 -5.94 11.11 -5.49
N ALA A 14 -4.69 11.52 -5.68
CA ALA A 14 -3.64 10.68 -6.22
C ALA A 14 -2.43 10.75 -5.29
N THR A 15 -1.95 9.61 -4.85
CA THR A 15 -0.75 9.50 -4.03
C THR A 15 0.28 8.67 -4.78
N LEU A 16 1.46 9.24 -4.98
CA LEU A 16 2.64 8.54 -5.48
C LEU A 16 3.61 8.38 -4.33
N SER A 17 4.04 7.15 -4.08
CA SER A 17 5.14 6.83 -3.18
C SER A 17 6.20 6.07 -3.94
N ALA A 18 7.46 6.48 -3.83
CA ALA A 18 8.59 5.85 -4.49
C ALA A 18 9.80 5.82 -3.57
N ASN A 19 10.47 4.69 -3.52
CA ASN A 19 11.74 4.49 -2.86
C ASN A 19 12.73 3.99 -3.90
N THR A 20 13.77 4.79 -4.16
CA THR A 20 14.84 4.43 -5.10
C THR A 20 16.15 4.38 -4.36
N PHE A 21 16.90 3.31 -4.56
CA PHE A 21 18.20 3.11 -3.92
C PHE A 21 19.16 2.38 -4.85
N TYR A 22 20.44 2.57 -4.61
CA TYR A 22 21.51 1.87 -5.29
C TYR A 22 22.09 0.79 -4.39
N VAL A 23 22.19 -0.41 -4.89
CA VAL A 23 22.82 -1.54 -4.22
C VAL A 23 24.19 -1.78 -4.87
N ASN A 24 25.22 -1.95 -4.04
CA ASN A 24 26.54 -2.35 -4.48
C ASN A 24 27.07 -3.39 -3.49
N THR A 25 27.05 -4.65 -3.89
CA THR A 25 27.52 -5.76 -3.07
C THR A 25 28.78 -6.36 -3.71
N LYS A 26 29.88 -6.32 -2.97
CA LYS A 26 31.14 -6.92 -3.36
C LYS A 26 31.64 -7.82 -2.24
N GLY A 27 32.21 -8.96 -2.61
CA GLY A 27 32.77 -9.91 -1.66
C GLY A 27 33.29 -11.16 -2.32
N THR A 28 33.71 -12.11 -1.51
CA THR A 28 34.12 -13.45 -1.92
C THR A 28 33.33 -14.48 -1.13
N PHE A 29 32.77 -15.46 -1.80
CA PHE A 29 32.12 -16.59 -1.18
C PHE A 29 32.60 -17.87 -1.87
N ASP A 30 33.13 -18.81 -1.10
CA ASP A 30 33.68 -20.08 -1.61
C ASP A 30 34.64 -19.88 -2.79
N ASN A 31 35.62 -18.97 -2.66
CA ASN A 31 36.58 -18.57 -3.68
C ASN A 31 35.97 -17.98 -4.97
N ALA A 32 34.66 -17.68 -4.98
CA ALA A 32 34.00 -16.98 -6.06
C ALA A 32 33.86 -15.53 -5.72
N GLU A 33 34.21 -14.63 -6.62
CA GLU A 33 34.01 -13.22 -6.50
C GLU A 33 32.55 -12.88 -6.70
N ILE A 34 31.98 -12.11 -5.78
CA ILE A 34 30.63 -11.53 -5.85
C ILE A 34 30.78 -10.07 -6.22
N ASP A 35 30.21 -9.66 -7.35
CA ASP A 35 30.03 -8.25 -7.73
C ASP A 35 28.63 -8.10 -8.32
N ASN A 36 27.67 -7.72 -7.46
CA ASN A 36 26.29 -7.48 -7.89
C ASN A 36 25.87 -6.06 -7.51
N ARG A 37 25.45 -5.28 -8.50
CA ARG A 37 25.14 -3.86 -8.32
C ARG A 37 24.07 -3.39 -9.26
N GLY A 38 23.27 -2.44 -8.81
CA GLY A 38 22.25 -1.82 -9.64
C GLY A 38 21.33 -0.89 -8.88
N TRP A 39 20.52 -0.18 -9.64
CA TRP A 39 19.46 0.66 -9.10
C TRP A 39 18.20 -0.16 -8.88
N SER A 40 17.60 0.00 -7.71
CA SER A 40 16.33 -0.61 -7.35
C SER A 40 15.29 0.47 -7.04
N ASN A 41 14.04 0.20 -7.39
CA ASN A 41 12.92 1.09 -7.13
C ASN A 41 11.71 0.29 -6.64
N ASN A 42 11.04 0.79 -5.61
CA ASN A 42 9.72 0.34 -5.16
C ASN A 42 8.76 1.52 -5.25
N SER A 43 7.76 1.42 -6.10
CA SER A 43 6.77 2.47 -6.30
C SER A 43 5.36 1.96 -6.09
N ASN A 44 4.52 2.83 -5.55
CA ASN A 44 3.10 2.61 -5.36
C ASN A 44 2.35 3.87 -5.81
N ILE A 45 1.37 3.70 -6.67
CA ILE A 45 0.47 4.75 -7.11
C ILE A 45 -0.93 4.40 -6.64
N LEU A 46 -1.53 5.29 -5.89
CA LEU A 46 -2.87 5.16 -5.35
C LEU A 46 -3.75 6.28 -5.90
N PHE A 47 -4.88 5.90 -6.48
CA PHE A 47 -5.94 6.81 -6.85
C PHE A 47 -7.17 6.50 -6.00
N ASP A 48 -7.69 7.52 -5.34
CA ASP A 48 -8.95 7.48 -4.60
C ASP A 48 -9.97 8.37 -5.28
N PHE A 49 -11.11 7.80 -5.61
CA PHE A 49 -12.22 8.49 -6.25
C PHE A 49 -13.45 8.43 -5.35
N ALA A 50 -14.03 9.59 -5.03
CA ALA A 50 -15.30 9.70 -4.36
C ALA A 50 -16.41 9.96 -5.37
N SER A 51 -17.23 8.95 -5.68
CA SER A 51 -18.40 9.10 -6.55
C SER A 51 -19.63 9.41 -5.72
N GLY A 52 -19.98 10.69 -5.67
CA GLY A 52 -21.06 11.20 -4.82
C GLY A 52 -20.70 11.13 -3.32
N LYS A 53 -21.71 10.85 -2.47
CA LYS A 53 -21.53 10.81 -1.01
C LYS A 53 -21.37 9.40 -0.44
N THR A 54 -21.57 8.40 -1.26
CA THR A 54 -21.75 7.01 -0.79
C THR A 54 -20.81 6.00 -1.40
N THR A 55 -20.16 6.33 -2.51
CA THR A 55 -19.31 5.39 -3.25
C THR A 55 -17.88 5.87 -3.27
N ASP A 56 -16.96 5.03 -2.84
CA ASP A 56 -15.52 5.23 -2.95
C ASP A 56 -14.95 4.15 -3.87
N ILE A 57 -14.10 4.56 -4.81
CA ILE A 57 -13.38 3.67 -5.72
C ILE A 57 -11.90 3.92 -5.51
N GLN A 58 -11.12 2.85 -5.39
CA GLN A 58 -9.69 2.92 -5.20
C GLN A 58 -8.97 2.09 -6.27
N LEU A 59 -8.00 2.67 -6.93
CA LEU A 59 -7.06 1.99 -7.83
C LEU A 59 -5.68 2.07 -7.23
N GLN A 60 -5.01 0.93 -7.10
CA GLN A 60 -3.66 0.86 -6.55
C GLN A 60 -2.76 0.06 -7.48
N TYR A 61 -1.67 0.69 -7.93
CA TYR A 61 -0.68 0.07 -8.78
C TYR A 61 0.66 -0.04 -8.06
N PHE A 62 1.23 -1.22 -8.06
CA PHE A 62 2.52 -1.52 -7.47
C PHE A 62 3.53 -1.84 -8.56
N LEU A 63 4.72 -1.31 -8.40
CA LEU A 63 5.87 -1.57 -9.25
C LEU A 63 7.10 -1.81 -8.36
N THR A 64 7.74 -2.96 -8.52
CA THR A 64 9.03 -3.27 -7.92
C THR A 64 10.01 -3.58 -9.03
N SER A 65 11.02 -2.73 -9.22
CA SER A 65 12.08 -2.97 -10.20
C SER A 65 12.95 -4.17 -9.77
N PRO A 66 13.87 -4.65 -10.61
CA PRO A 66 14.83 -5.65 -10.20
C PRO A 66 15.52 -5.29 -8.89
N GLN A 67 15.66 -6.29 -8.00
CA GLN A 67 16.35 -6.16 -6.72
C GLN A 67 17.65 -6.97 -6.78
N TYR A 68 18.73 -6.36 -6.29
CA TYR A 68 20.08 -6.92 -6.38
C TYR A 68 20.52 -7.42 -5.00
N TYR A 69 20.81 -8.74 -4.92
CA TYR A 69 21.32 -9.42 -3.73
C TYR A 69 22.69 -10.06 -4.04
N PRO A 70 23.46 -10.52 -3.05
CA PRO A 70 24.82 -11.00 -3.29
C PRO A 70 24.98 -12.03 -4.42
N GLN A 71 24.06 -12.99 -4.54
CA GLN A 71 24.12 -14.07 -5.52
C GLN A 71 22.85 -14.27 -6.32
N LEU A 72 21.93 -13.30 -6.25
CA LEU A 72 20.69 -13.38 -6.99
C LEU A 72 20.16 -12.00 -7.37
N THR A 73 19.38 -11.95 -8.43
CA THR A 73 18.64 -10.76 -8.84
C THR A 73 17.19 -11.15 -9.07
N THR A 74 16.26 -10.32 -8.59
CA THR A 74 14.84 -10.52 -8.90
C THR A 74 14.45 -9.75 -10.15
N SER A 75 13.49 -10.26 -10.89
CA SER A 75 12.92 -9.56 -12.04
C SER A 75 11.92 -8.50 -11.63
N LEU A 76 11.55 -7.64 -12.59
CA LEU A 76 10.49 -6.66 -12.44
C LEU A 76 9.17 -7.33 -12.03
N THR A 77 8.55 -6.82 -10.98
CA THR A 77 7.23 -7.24 -10.52
C THR A 77 6.28 -6.05 -10.52
N HIS A 78 5.08 -6.23 -11.09
CA HIS A 78 4.05 -5.21 -11.05
C HIS A 78 2.65 -5.83 -11.03
N TYR A 79 1.71 -5.14 -10.41
CA TYR A 79 0.31 -5.55 -10.37
C TYR A 79 -0.61 -4.40 -9.98
N MET A 80 -1.90 -4.53 -10.25
CA MET A 80 -2.91 -3.54 -9.93
C MET A 80 -4.08 -4.16 -9.17
N ASN A 81 -4.55 -3.42 -8.17
CA ASN A 81 -5.75 -3.74 -7.40
C ASN A 81 -6.84 -2.70 -7.67
N ILE A 82 -8.10 -3.13 -7.63
CA ILE A 82 -9.26 -2.24 -7.70
C ILE A 82 -10.17 -2.56 -6.52
N GLY A 83 -10.49 -1.54 -5.74
CA GLY A 83 -11.43 -1.60 -4.63
C GLY A 83 -12.64 -0.71 -4.88
N VAL A 84 -13.81 -1.17 -4.49
CA VAL A 84 -15.05 -0.38 -4.47
C VAL A 84 -15.70 -0.54 -3.12
N LYS A 85 -16.09 0.58 -2.52
CA LYS A 85 -16.82 0.60 -1.25
C LYS A 85 -18.10 1.42 -1.42
N GLN A 86 -19.23 0.81 -1.10
CA GLN A 86 -20.55 1.42 -1.12
C GLN A 86 -21.10 1.56 0.28
N ARG A 87 -21.43 2.79 0.68
CA ARG A 87 -22.13 3.09 1.94
C ARG A 87 -23.63 3.07 1.69
N LEU A 88 -24.36 2.29 2.48
CA LEU A 88 -25.81 2.12 2.41
C LEU A 88 -26.43 2.47 3.78
N LEU A 89 -27.74 2.58 3.81
CA LEU A 89 -28.53 2.84 5.03
C LEU A 89 -28.01 4.05 5.83
N LYS A 90 -27.74 5.17 5.14
CA LYS A 90 -27.17 6.40 5.73
C LYS A 90 -25.83 6.16 6.45
N GLY A 91 -25.06 5.19 5.98
CA GLY A 91 -23.74 4.84 6.54
C GLY A 91 -23.75 3.71 7.59
N ALA A 92 -24.94 3.18 7.94
CA ALA A 92 -25.02 2.05 8.85
C ALA A 92 -24.50 0.75 8.24
N MET A 93 -24.53 0.61 6.93
CA MET A 93 -24.04 -0.57 6.21
C MET A 93 -23.00 -0.17 5.16
N ASN A 94 -21.91 -0.92 5.09
CA ASN A 94 -20.90 -0.79 4.05
C ASN A 94 -20.75 -2.13 3.32
N ILE A 95 -20.76 -2.08 2.00
CA ILE A 95 -20.39 -3.20 1.14
C ILE A 95 -19.05 -2.85 0.49
N SER A 96 -18.12 -3.78 0.47
CA SER A 96 -16.82 -3.63 -0.17
C SER A 96 -16.53 -4.79 -1.11
N LEU A 97 -15.97 -4.46 -2.26
CA LEU A 97 -15.42 -5.40 -3.24
C LEU A 97 -13.97 -5.02 -3.47
N LEU A 98 -13.06 -5.99 -3.46
CA LEU A 98 -11.67 -5.80 -3.79
C LEU A 98 -11.24 -6.89 -4.77
N LEU A 99 -10.83 -6.49 -5.97
CA LEU A 99 -10.19 -7.36 -6.95
C LEU A 99 -8.68 -7.09 -6.92
N THR A 100 -7.90 -8.09 -6.52
CA THR A 100 -6.44 -8.02 -6.52
C THR A 100 -5.87 -8.52 -7.83
N ASP A 101 -4.72 -7.98 -8.22
CA ASP A 101 -3.98 -8.35 -9.43
C ASP A 101 -4.87 -8.48 -10.67
N VAL A 102 -5.56 -7.40 -11.00
CA VAL A 102 -6.57 -7.34 -12.09
C VAL A 102 -6.05 -7.94 -13.40
N PHE A 103 -4.80 -7.65 -13.75
CA PHE A 103 -4.16 -8.12 -14.99
C PHE A 103 -3.50 -9.49 -14.86
N ASN A 104 -3.47 -10.07 -13.64
CA ASN A 104 -2.78 -11.32 -13.35
C ASN A 104 -1.28 -11.28 -13.71
N THR A 105 -0.64 -10.16 -13.43
CA THR A 105 0.78 -9.90 -13.76
C THR A 105 1.74 -10.23 -12.62
N TYR A 106 1.24 -10.37 -11.40
CA TYR A 106 2.10 -10.68 -10.26
C TYR A 106 2.80 -12.02 -10.46
N ARG A 107 4.12 -11.97 -10.55
CA ARG A 107 5.02 -13.14 -10.62
C ARG A 107 6.31 -12.81 -9.90
N TRP A 108 6.90 -13.79 -9.29
CA TRP A 108 8.19 -13.71 -8.65
C TRP A 108 9.20 -14.52 -9.43
N GLU A 109 10.16 -13.86 -10.03
CA GLU A 109 11.21 -14.49 -10.80
C GLU A 109 12.57 -14.11 -10.20
N VAL A 110 13.40 -15.11 -9.97
CA VAL A 110 14.71 -14.98 -9.35
C VAL A 110 15.75 -15.61 -10.27
N HIS A 111 16.76 -14.84 -10.61
CA HIS A 111 17.96 -15.30 -11.27
C HIS A 111 19.06 -15.45 -10.24
N SER A 112 19.54 -16.67 -10.04
CA SER A 112 20.67 -16.97 -9.17
C SER A 112 21.80 -17.51 -10.01
N TYR A 113 22.98 -16.91 -9.89
CA TYR A 113 24.13 -17.26 -10.72
C TYR A 113 25.41 -17.25 -9.90
N ASN A 114 26.27 -18.21 -10.22
CA ASN A 114 27.66 -18.26 -9.78
C ASN A 114 28.51 -19.00 -10.84
N LYS A 115 29.78 -19.26 -10.55
CA LYS A 115 30.68 -19.97 -11.49
C LYS A 115 30.26 -21.42 -11.81
N VAL A 116 29.40 -22.01 -11.00
CA VAL A 116 28.99 -23.42 -11.08
C VAL A 116 27.60 -23.59 -11.68
N PHE A 117 26.71 -22.65 -11.43
CA PHE A 117 25.32 -22.73 -11.90
C PHE A 117 24.74 -21.34 -12.29
N ASP A 118 23.82 -21.39 -13.21
CA ASP A 118 22.92 -20.33 -13.60
C ASP A 118 21.48 -20.87 -13.52
N LEU A 119 20.68 -20.34 -12.60
CA LEU A 119 19.35 -20.85 -12.29
C LEU A 119 18.34 -19.71 -12.34
N THR A 120 17.28 -19.90 -13.13
CA THR A 120 16.10 -19.05 -13.10
C THR A 120 14.95 -19.80 -12.44
N ASN A 121 14.38 -19.24 -11.40
CA ASN A 121 13.20 -19.74 -10.72
C ASN A 121 12.03 -18.78 -10.90
N LEU A 122 10.97 -19.23 -11.55
CA LEU A 122 9.73 -18.50 -11.74
C LEU A 122 8.64 -19.06 -10.84
N SER A 123 8.16 -18.25 -9.93
CA SER A 123 7.02 -18.57 -9.06
C SER A 123 5.80 -17.71 -9.41
N LYS A 124 4.76 -18.36 -9.89
CA LYS A 124 3.45 -17.73 -10.15
C LYS A 124 2.42 -18.26 -9.17
N ARG A 125 2.06 -17.44 -8.18
CA ARG A 125 0.99 -17.77 -7.23
C ARG A 125 -0.35 -17.28 -7.75
N LYS A 126 -1.45 -17.84 -7.22
CA LYS A 126 -2.80 -17.32 -7.46
C LYS A 126 -2.94 -15.98 -6.76
N SER A 127 -2.74 -14.90 -7.49
CA SER A 127 -2.75 -13.51 -6.99
C SER A 127 -4.04 -12.78 -7.34
N ARG A 128 -4.71 -13.19 -8.41
CA ARG A 128 -6.02 -12.63 -8.78
C ARG A 128 -7.10 -13.25 -7.89
N MET A 129 -7.65 -12.42 -7.00
CA MET A 129 -8.67 -12.82 -6.04
C MET A 129 -9.72 -11.72 -5.93
N LEU A 130 -10.98 -12.14 -5.80
CA LEU A 130 -12.08 -11.25 -5.50
C LEU A 130 -12.46 -11.42 -4.02
N TRP A 131 -12.43 -10.32 -3.29
CA TRP A 131 -12.86 -10.23 -1.90
C TRP A 131 -14.17 -9.46 -1.83
N PHE A 132 -15.11 -10.01 -1.06
CA PHE A 132 -16.38 -9.37 -0.75
C PHE A 132 -16.48 -9.18 0.76
N GLY A 133 -16.89 -7.98 1.18
CA GLY A 133 -17.05 -7.64 2.58
C GLY A 133 -18.35 -6.90 2.84
N ILE A 134 -19.02 -7.23 3.93
CA ILE A 134 -20.17 -6.50 4.45
C ILE A 134 -19.89 -6.12 5.89
N THR A 135 -20.05 -4.84 6.21
CA THR A 135 -19.97 -4.34 7.58
C THR A 135 -21.28 -3.64 7.92
N TYR A 136 -21.92 -4.06 9.01
CA TYR A 136 -23.14 -3.41 9.51
C TYR A 136 -22.92 -2.92 10.95
N ASN A 137 -23.14 -1.62 11.15
CA ASN A 137 -23.03 -0.97 12.46
C ASN A 137 -24.39 -1.02 13.16
N ILE A 138 -24.56 -1.94 14.09
CA ILE A 138 -25.83 -2.15 14.83
C ILE A 138 -26.10 -1.00 15.79
N ASN A 139 -25.06 -0.35 16.30
CA ASN A 139 -25.18 0.70 17.29
C ASN A 139 -24.20 1.84 17.02
N SER A 140 -24.72 2.95 16.49
CA SER A 140 -23.94 4.20 16.36
C SER A 140 -23.98 4.99 17.67
N PHE A 141 -23.34 4.49 18.72
CA PHE A 141 -23.06 5.32 19.89
C PHE A 141 -22.11 6.44 19.45
N LYS A 142 -22.68 7.60 19.14
CA LYS A 142 -21.91 8.84 19.17
C LYS A 142 -21.56 9.05 20.64
N HIS A 143 -20.33 8.78 21.03
CA HIS A 143 -19.79 9.37 22.24
C HIS A 143 -20.02 10.88 22.12
N LYS A 144 -20.99 11.43 22.86
CA LYS A 144 -20.98 12.84 23.16
C LYS A 144 -19.61 13.07 23.78
N LYS A 145 -18.74 13.85 23.13
CA LYS A 145 -17.57 14.40 23.79
C LYS A 145 -18.08 14.94 25.11
N ALA A 146 -17.66 14.34 26.22
CA ALA A 146 -17.85 14.94 27.52
C ALA A 146 -17.20 16.32 27.39
N GLN A 147 -18.02 17.37 27.36
CA GLN A 147 -17.53 18.73 27.54
C GLN A 147 -16.83 18.66 28.90
N SER A 148 -15.52 18.82 28.87
CA SER A 148 -14.75 18.84 30.09
C SER A 148 -15.30 19.97 30.95
N LYS A 149 -15.77 19.63 32.15
CA LYS A 149 -16.15 20.57 33.20
C LYS A 149 -15.00 21.47 33.69
N THR A 150 -14.01 21.71 32.86
CA THR A 150 -12.78 22.44 33.20
C THR A 150 -12.93 23.94 33.12
N GLU A 151 -14.04 24.47 32.61
CA GLU A 151 -14.26 25.92 32.59
C GLU A 151 -15.02 26.44 33.83
N GLU A 152 -15.87 25.62 34.43
CA GLU A 152 -16.57 26.03 35.66
C GLU A 152 -15.65 26.03 36.90
N ASP A 153 -14.70 25.11 37.01
CA ASP A 153 -13.72 25.12 38.09
C ASP A 153 -12.70 26.27 38.00
N ARG A 154 -12.41 26.77 36.80
CA ARG A 154 -11.53 27.93 36.63
C ARG A 154 -12.18 29.27 37.02
N SER A 155 -13.50 29.35 37.00
CA SER A 155 -14.21 30.55 37.40
C SER A 155 -14.29 30.71 38.93
N LEU A 156 -14.31 29.60 39.66
CA LEU A 156 -14.34 29.59 41.11
C LEU A 156 -12.99 29.96 41.76
N ILE A 157 -11.89 29.64 41.11
CA ILE A 157 -10.53 29.98 41.57
C ILE A 157 -10.20 31.47 41.39
N LYS A 158 -10.93 32.18 40.51
CA LYS A 158 -10.74 33.62 40.29
C LYS A 158 -11.53 34.51 41.26
N LEU A 159 -12.41 33.97 42.08
CA LEU A 159 -13.24 34.73 43.03
C LEU A 159 -12.71 34.75 44.47
N GLY A 160 -11.52 34.20 44.72
CA GLY A 160 -10.76 34.47 45.95
C GLY A 160 -11.52 34.19 47.26
N LEU A 161 -12.16 33.06 47.37
CA LEU A 161 -12.68 32.53 48.64
C LEU A 161 -12.06 31.15 48.92
#